data_8927b18a61584dc34abe384b82cefa2d
#
_entry.id   8927b18a61584dc34abe384b82cefa2d
#
_cell.length_a   1.000
_cell.length_b   1.000
_cell.length_c   1.000
_cell.angle_alpha   90.00
_cell.angle_beta   90.00
_cell.angle_gamma   90.00
#
_symmetry.space_group_name_H-M   'P 1'
#
loop_
_entity.id
_entity.type
_entity.pdbx_description
1 polymer ?
#
loop_
_entity_poly.entity_id
_entity_poly.type
_entity_poly.pdbx_seq_one_letter_code
_entity_poly.pdbx_strand_id
1 'polypeptide(L)'
;MSDRYAFVDESYVARTQHYLLAAVVVREDVLDDVRASVRAVRRRRRDAFHWHGEFDRSRTAMLELIAATSDLQIVVVSRPVHPRRQERARARCTESLLAQLQVLHPPVHDVVFESRTDVLDRRDGARIEGLRASMRIGPGLRFSSRPRPNHFSGSPTP
;
A
#
# COMPACT_ATOMS: atom_id res chain seq x y z
N MET A 1 -20.11 -4.40 -13.54
CA MET A 1 -19.65 -4.03 -12.17
C MET A 1 -18.15 -3.81 -12.29
N SER A 2 -17.66 -2.61 -12.02
CA SER A 2 -16.22 -2.32 -12.16
C SER A 2 -15.43 -3.03 -11.08
N ASP A 3 -14.32 -3.65 -11.46
CA ASP A 3 -13.35 -4.23 -10.54
C ASP A 3 -12.76 -3.15 -9.62
N ARG A 4 -12.24 -3.57 -8.47
CA ARG A 4 -11.61 -2.68 -7.49
C ARG A 4 -10.17 -3.08 -7.27
N TYR A 5 -9.34 -2.04 -7.11
CA TYR A 5 -7.93 -2.14 -6.75
C TYR A 5 -7.72 -1.62 -5.34
N ALA A 6 -6.91 -2.30 -4.54
CA ALA A 6 -6.43 -1.80 -3.26
C ALA A 6 -4.93 -1.50 -3.36
N PHE A 7 -4.55 -0.25 -3.12
CA PHE A 7 -3.15 0.17 -3.04
C PHE A 7 -2.74 0.26 -1.59
N VAL A 8 -1.69 -0.47 -1.22
CA VAL A 8 -1.29 -0.68 0.17
C VAL A 8 0.09 -0.11 0.43
N ASP A 9 0.20 0.65 1.51
CA ASP A 9 1.46 1.20 2.03
C ASP A 9 1.58 0.97 3.53
N GLU A 10 2.80 1.04 4.05
CA GLU A 10 3.11 0.79 5.45
C GLU A 10 3.79 1.97 6.14
N SER A 11 3.57 2.08 7.43
CA SER A 11 4.26 3.06 8.28
C SER A 11 4.57 2.46 9.65
N TYR A 12 5.74 2.81 10.19
CA TYR A 12 6.11 2.47 11.56
C TYR A 12 6.50 3.72 12.33
N VAL A 13 5.78 3.98 13.42
CA VAL A 13 6.03 5.12 14.32
C VAL A 13 6.78 4.62 15.55
N ALA A 14 8.11 4.77 15.54
CA ALA A 14 8.99 4.22 16.60
C ALA A 14 8.67 4.77 17.99
N ARG A 15 8.35 6.07 18.10
CA ARG A 15 8.03 6.73 19.38
C ARG A 15 6.82 6.12 20.09
N THR A 16 5.82 5.69 19.35
CA THR A 16 4.58 5.13 19.89
C THR A 16 4.46 3.63 19.65
N GLN A 17 5.47 3.01 19.02
CA GLN A 17 5.53 1.59 18.66
C GLN A 17 4.29 1.12 17.87
N HIS A 18 3.76 1.98 16.99
CA HIS A 18 2.66 1.66 16.13
C HIS A 18 3.18 1.20 14.75
N TYR A 19 2.70 0.05 14.30
CA TYR A 19 2.83 -0.40 12.93
C TYR A 19 1.49 -0.27 12.25
N LEU A 20 1.46 0.43 11.13
CA LEU A 20 0.25 0.70 10.35
C LEU A 20 0.40 0.10 8.96
N LEU A 21 -0.68 -0.47 8.46
CA LEU A 21 -0.82 -0.87 7.07
C LEU A 21 -2.12 -0.23 6.56
N ALA A 22 -1.98 0.65 5.58
CA ALA A 22 -3.09 1.41 5.02
C ALA A 22 -3.38 0.94 3.60
N ALA A 23 -4.65 0.80 3.26
CA ALA A 23 -5.11 0.52 1.91
C ALA A 23 -6.08 1.60 1.44
N VAL A 24 -5.89 2.07 0.21
CA VAL A 24 -6.82 2.92 -0.53
C VAL A 24 -7.47 2.07 -1.60
N VAL A 25 -8.79 1.94 -1.57
CA VAL A 25 -9.56 1.16 -2.54
C VAL A 25 -10.11 2.10 -3.60
N VAL A 26 -9.85 1.79 -4.86
CA VAL A 26 -10.22 2.59 -6.03
C VAL A 26 -10.89 1.70 -7.06
N ARG A 27 -11.95 2.18 -7.70
CA ARG A 27 -12.58 1.49 -8.82
C ARG A 27 -11.70 1.53 -10.07
N GLU A 28 -11.78 0.50 -10.88
CA GLU A 28 -11.03 0.38 -12.13
C GLU A 28 -11.36 1.48 -13.12
N ASP A 29 -12.65 1.83 -13.26
CA ASP A 29 -13.15 2.81 -14.22
C ASP A 29 -12.62 4.24 -14.00
N VAL A 30 -12.19 4.59 -12.78
CA VAL A 30 -11.59 5.90 -12.46
C VAL A 30 -10.07 5.85 -12.26
N LEU A 31 -9.46 4.69 -12.39
CA LEU A 31 -8.05 4.48 -12.03
C LEU A 31 -7.07 5.34 -12.85
N ASP A 32 -7.33 5.53 -14.14
CA ASP A 32 -6.46 6.34 -14.99
C ASP A 32 -6.60 7.84 -14.69
N ASP A 33 -7.79 8.31 -14.34
CA ASP A 33 -8.03 9.68 -13.89
C ASP A 33 -7.34 9.94 -12.56
N VAL A 34 -7.41 8.99 -11.63
CA VAL A 34 -6.67 9.06 -10.36
C VAL A 34 -5.17 9.14 -10.61
N ARG A 35 -4.63 8.30 -11.48
CA ARG A 35 -3.20 8.33 -11.86
C ARG A 35 -2.79 9.65 -12.50
N ALA A 36 -3.63 10.21 -13.36
CA ALA A 36 -3.40 11.51 -13.99
C ALA A 36 -3.39 12.63 -12.94
N SER A 37 -4.33 12.60 -12.00
CA SER A 37 -4.45 13.58 -10.91
C SER A 37 -3.28 13.50 -9.94
N VAL A 38 -2.84 12.30 -9.56
CA VAL A 38 -1.62 12.09 -8.75
C VAL A 38 -0.40 12.66 -9.47
N ARG A 39 -0.26 12.41 -10.78
CA ARG A 39 0.82 13.01 -11.58
C ARG A 39 0.74 14.53 -11.62
N ALA A 40 -0.44 15.12 -11.66
CA ALA A 40 -0.65 16.56 -11.66
C ALA A 40 -0.22 17.21 -10.33
N VAL A 41 -0.56 16.60 -9.19
CA VAL A 41 -0.10 17.05 -7.86
C VAL A 41 1.44 16.98 -7.77
N ARG A 42 2.07 15.99 -8.42
CA ARG A 42 3.52 15.75 -8.42
C ARG A 42 4.30 16.55 -9.46
N ARG A 43 3.65 17.33 -10.31
CA ARG A 43 4.25 17.99 -11.53
C ARG A 43 5.58 18.72 -11.34
N ARG A 44 5.97 19.07 -10.13
CA ARG A 44 7.20 19.83 -9.85
C ARG A 44 8.37 18.97 -9.36
N ARG A 45 8.21 17.65 -9.16
CA ARG A 45 9.28 16.75 -8.69
C ARG A 45 9.28 15.45 -9.50
N ARG A 46 10.48 15.03 -9.92
CA ARG A 46 10.70 13.74 -10.61
C ARG A 46 10.62 12.55 -9.67
N ASP A 47 10.72 12.79 -8.36
CA ASP A 47 10.79 11.74 -7.33
C ASP A 47 9.41 11.32 -6.82
N ALA A 48 9.34 10.17 -6.12
CA ALA A 48 8.14 9.72 -5.45
C ALA A 48 7.62 10.77 -4.44
N PHE A 49 6.30 10.78 -4.22
CA PHE A 49 5.70 11.61 -3.19
C PHE A 49 6.10 11.07 -1.81
N HIS A 50 6.88 11.86 -1.06
CA HIS A 50 7.30 11.52 0.29
C HIS A 50 6.65 12.47 1.28
N TRP A 51 5.68 11.97 2.06
CA TRP A 51 4.89 12.77 2.98
C TRP A 51 5.71 13.74 3.85
N HIS A 52 6.82 13.28 4.40
CA HIS A 52 7.67 14.10 5.26
C HIS A 52 8.51 15.16 4.51
N GLY A 53 8.69 14.99 3.22
CA GLY A 53 9.45 15.92 2.37
C GLY A 53 8.58 16.91 1.60
N GLU A 54 7.25 16.82 1.72
CA GLU A 54 6.31 17.66 0.98
C GLU A 54 5.88 18.89 1.77
N PHE A 55 5.57 19.98 1.04
CA PHE A 55 4.94 21.16 1.62
C PHE A 55 3.48 20.88 1.99
N ASP A 56 2.95 21.60 2.99
CA ASP A 56 1.57 21.45 3.46
C ASP A 56 0.54 21.54 2.33
N ARG A 57 0.73 22.45 1.38
CA ARG A 57 -0.14 22.57 0.20
C ARG A 57 -0.18 21.30 -0.64
N SER A 58 0.95 20.63 -0.84
CA SER A 58 1.03 19.38 -1.60
C SER A 58 0.38 18.23 -0.82
N ARG A 59 0.54 18.21 0.50
CA ARG A 59 -0.11 17.24 1.39
C ARG A 59 -1.62 17.40 1.36
N THR A 60 -2.11 18.64 1.49
CA THR A 60 -3.55 18.95 1.44
C THR A 60 -4.14 18.52 0.10
N ALA A 61 -3.52 18.89 -1.02
CA ALA A 61 -3.99 18.50 -2.34
C ALA A 61 -4.01 16.96 -2.54
N MET A 62 -3.04 16.24 -1.98
CA MET A 62 -3.04 14.76 -2.02
C MET A 62 -4.16 14.17 -1.16
N LEU A 63 -4.42 14.71 0.04
CA LEU A 63 -5.52 14.25 0.90
C LEU A 63 -6.88 14.50 0.25
N GLU A 64 -7.07 15.68 -0.34
CA GLU A 64 -8.30 16.01 -1.08
C GLU A 64 -8.51 15.07 -2.26
N LEU A 65 -7.44 14.76 -3.01
CA LEU A 65 -7.48 13.81 -4.10
C LEU A 65 -7.89 12.41 -3.61
N ILE A 66 -7.25 11.91 -2.55
CA ILE A 66 -7.58 10.60 -1.97
C ILE A 66 -9.04 10.58 -1.51
N ALA A 67 -9.48 11.63 -0.81
CA ALA A 67 -10.86 11.73 -0.33
C ALA A 67 -11.89 11.76 -1.46
N ALA A 68 -11.55 12.40 -2.59
CA ALA A 68 -12.45 12.54 -3.74
C ALA A 68 -12.51 11.28 -4.64
N THR A 69 -11.47 10.45 -4.63
CA THR A 69 -11.29 9.37 -5.62
C THR A 69 -11.31 7.96 -5.05
N SER A 70 -11.14 7.81 -3.73
CA SER A 70 -11.19 6.50 -3.09
C SER A 70 -12.61 6.13 -2.70
N ASP A 71 -13.02 4.91 -3.00
CA ASP A 71 -14.29 4.34 -2.52
C ASP A 71 -14.24 4.04 -1.02
N LEU A 72 -13.08 3.59 -0.55
CA LEU A 72 -12.88 3.16 0.83
C LEU A 72 -11.41 3.27 1.21
N GLN A 73 -11.17 3.59 2.48
CA GLN A 73 -9.84 3.57 3.08
C GLN A 73 -9.87 2.65 4.29
N ILE A 74 -8.91 1.73 4.37
CA ILE A 74 -8.78 0.78 5.48
C ILE A 74 -7.41 0.99 6.12
N VAL A 75 -7.37 1.12 7.44
CA VAL A 75 -6.12 1.18 8.19
C VAL A 75 -6.12 0.10 9.25
N VAL A 76 -5.14 -0.80 9.16
CA VAL A 76 -4.91 -1.85 10.16
C VAL A 76 -3.73 -1.45 11.02
N VAL A 77 -3.93 -1.44 12.33
CA VAL A 77 -2.92 -0.99 13.29
C VAL A 77 -2.53 -2.14 14.22
N SER A 78 -1.23 -2.37 14.37
CA SER A 78 -0.67 -3.26 15.39
C SER A 78 0.13 -2.46 16.41
N ARG A 79 -0.12 -2.67 17.70
CA ARG A 79 0.57 -1.99 18.83
C ARG A 79 0.52 -2.83 20.10
N PRO A 80 1.50 -2.73 21.02
CA PRO A 80 2.82 -2.17 20.78
C PRO A 80 3.66 -3.11 19.90
N VAL A 81 4.49 -2.55 19.01
CA VAL A 81 5.38 -3.31 18.15
C VAL A 81 6.84 -2.91 18.41
N HIS A 82 7.61 -3.82 18.98
CA HIS A 82 9.05 -3.62 19.15
C HIS A 82 9.75 -3.49 17.78
N PRO A 83 10.75 -2.60 17.62
CA PRO A 83 11.44 -2.37 16.33
C PRO A 83 11.91 -3.64 15.61
N ARG A 84 12.39 -4.65 16.36
CA ARG A 84 12.84 -5.95 15.81
C ARG A 84 11.69 -6.90 15.40
N ARG A 85 10.44 -6.55 15.64
CA ARG A 85 9.25 -7.38 15.37
C ARG A 85 8.34 -6.82 14.28
N GLN A 86 8.82 -5.82 13.52
CA GLN A 86 8.02 -5.17 12.47
C GLN A 86 7.54 -6.16 11.41
N GLU A 87 8.39 -7.12 10.97
CA GLU A 87 7.99 -8.14 10.00
C GLU A 87 6.84 -9.04 10.51
N ARG A 88 6.83 -9.35 11.81
CA ARG A 88 5.71 -10.09 12.41
C ARG A 88 4.44 -9.25 12.46
N ALA A 89 4.57 -7.96 12.76
CA ALA A 89 3.44 -7.03 12.76
C ALA A 89 2.87 -6.87 11.35
N ARG A 90 3.74 -6.65 10.35
CA ARG A 90 3.36 -6.61 8.93
C ARG A 90 2.55 -7.83 8.54
N ALA A 91 3.05 -8.99 8.88
CA ALA A 91 2.40 -10.25 8.59
C ALA A 91 0.97 -10.34 9.11
N ARG A 92 0.74 -9.92 10.36
CA ARG A 92 -0.59 -9.91 10.97
C ARG A 92 -1.50 -8.85 10.36
N CYS A 93 -0.95 -7.65 10.12
CA CYS A 93 -1.70 -6.57 9.48
C CYS A 93 -2.10 -6.94 8.05
N THR A 94 -1.20 -7.57 7.27
CA THR A 94 -1.51 -8.06 5.92
C THR A 94 -2.64 -9.09 5.95
N GLU A 95 -2.58 -10.07 6.84
CA GLU A 95 -3.64 -11.07 6.99
C GLU A 95 -4.99 -10.42 7.33
N SER A 96 -5.00 -9.51 8.32
CA SER A 96 -6.21 -8.79 8.71
C SER A 96 -6.77 -7.92 7.58
N LEU A 97 -5.90 -7.22 6.85
CA LEU A 97 -6.29 -6.39 5.71
C LEU A 97 -6.91 -7.23 4.59
N LEU A 98 -6.25 -8.32 4.19
CA LEU A 98 -6.74 -9.19 3.13
C LEU A 98 -8.08 -9.83 3.50
N ALA A 99 -8.28 -10.23 4.77
CA ALA A 99 -9.55 -10.73 5.26
C ALA A 99 -10.68 -9.71 5.15
N GLN A 100 -10.39 -8.42 5.35
CA GLN A 100 -11.37 -7.35 5.18
C GLN A 100 -11.66 -7.04 3.71
N LEU A 101 -10.63 -7.02 2.85
CA LEU A 101 -10.77 -6.72 1.43
C LEU A 101 -11.61 -7.76 0.68
N GLN A 102 -11.49 -9.03 1.03
CA GLN A 102 -12.21 -10.12 0.34
C GLN A 102 -13.73 -10.15 0.60
N VAL A 103 -14.20 -9.53 1.69
CA VAL A 103 -15.63 -9.48 2.01
C VAL A 103 -16.34 -8.22 1.51
N LEU A 104 -15.60 -7.32 0.85
CA LEU A 104 -16.18 -6.11 0.28
C LEU A 104 -17.10 -6.43 -0.92
N HIS A 105 -18.13 -5.63 -1.07
CA HIS A 105 -19.05 -5.66 -2.22
C HIS A 105 -19.14 -4.27 -2.88
N PRO A 106 -18.79 -4.13 -4.16
CA PRO A 106 -18.16 -5.12 -5.05
C PRO A 106 -16.81 -5.61 -4.54
N PRO A 107 -16.35 -6.82 -4.96
CA PRO A 107 -15.10 -7.39 -4.48
C PRO A 107 -13.88 -6.58 -4.92
N VAL A 108 -12.81 -6.65 -4.14
CA VAL A 108 -11.48 -6.23 -4.55
C VAL A 108 -10.79 -7.41 -5.23
N HIS A 109 -10.27 -7.19 -6.45
CA HIS A 109 -9.59 -8.24 -7.22
C HIS A 109 -8.07 -8.12 -7.13
N ASP A 110 -7.54 -6.90 -7.17
CA ASP A 110 -6.11 -6.63 -7.17
C ASP A 110 -5.67 -5.88 -5.92
N VAL A 111 -4.70 -6.45 -5.23
CA VAL A 111 -4.03 -5.83 -4.07
C VAL A 111 -2.59 -5.56 -4.44
N VAL A 112 -2.23 -4.27 -4.48
CA VAL A 112 -0.93 -3.78 -4.91
C VAL A 112 -0.17 -3.23 -3.72
N PHE A 113 0.93 -3.86 -3.37
CA PHE A 113 1.85 -3.39 -2.33
C PHE A 113 3.01 -2.61 -2.94
N GLU A 114 3.61 -1.71 -2.18
CA GLU A 114 4.91 -1.15 -2.53
C GLU A 114 5.98 -2.24 -2.41
N SER A 115 6.79 -2.43 -3.46
CA SER A 115 7.90 -3.37 -3.45
C SER A 115 8.97 -2.94 -2.44
N ARG A 116 9.52 -3.91 -1.74
CA ARG A 116 10.61 -3.70 -0.78
C ARG A 116 11.93 -4.24 -1.36
N THR A 117 12.58 -5.18 -0.72
CA THR A 117 13.67 -5.94 -1.30
C THR A 117 13.14 -7.27 -1.83
N ASP A 118 13.83 -7.87 -2.82
CA ASP A 118 13.43 -9.15 -3.41
C ASP A 118 13.22 -10.26 -2.37
N VAL A 119 14.02 -10.24 -1.30
CA VAL A 119 13.92 -11.22 -0.20
C VAL A 119 12.61 -11.02 0.58
N LEU A 120 12.27 -9.77 0.86
CA LEU A 120 11.06 -9.43 1.62
C LEU A 120 9.81 -9.62 0.77
N ASP A 121 9.86 -9.29 -0.52
CA ASP A 121 8.76 -9.50 -1.46
C ASP A 121 8.46 -10.99 -1.65
N ARG A 122 9.50 -11.84 -1.77
CA ARG A 122 9.32 -13.31 -1.80
C ARG A 122 8.72 -13.84 -0.50
N ARG A 123 9.10 -13.28 0.66
CA ARG A 123 8.53 -13.66 1.96
C ARG A 123 7.06 -13.30 2.07
N ASP A 124 6.68 -12.11 1.58
CA ASP A 124 5.28 -11.69 1.52
C ASP A 124 4.47 -12.60 0.59
N GLY A 125 4.99 -12.92 -0.59
CA GLY A 125 4.37 -13.86 -1.53
C GLY A 125 4.14 -15.24 -0.92
N ALA A 126 5.17 -15.83 -0.31
CA ALA A 126 5.06 -17.14 0.34
C ALA A 126 4.01 -17.15 1.48
N ARG A 127 3.91 -16.04 2.21
CA ARG A 127 2.89 -15.88 3.25
C ARG A 127 1.48 -15.85 2.68
N ILE A 128 1.27 -15.10 1.60
CA ILE A 128 -0.06 -15.02 0.95
C ILE A 128 -0.46 -16.38 0.40
N GLU A 129 0.47 -17.12 -0.20
CA GLU A 129 0.20 -18.50 -0.63
C GLU A 129 -0.16 -19.42 0.56
N GLY A 130 0.51 -19.25 1.70
CA GLY A 130 0.15 -19.97 2.93
C GLY A 130 -1.26 -19.63 3.45
N LEU A 131 -1.68 -18.36 3.36
CA LEU A 131 -3.03 -17.93 3.71
C LEU A 131 -4.10 -18.52 2.76
N ARG A 132 -3.78 -18.61 1.45
CA ARG A 132 -4.64 -19.28 0.46
C ARG A 132 -4.75 -20.77 0.74
N ALA A 133 -3.63 -21.46 0.93
CA ALA A 133 -3.61 -22.89 1.22
C ALA A 133 -4.38 -23.24 2.50
N SER A 134 -4.39 -22.36 3.49
CA SER A 134 -5.17 -22.52 4.73
C SER A 134 -6.61 -21.98 4.64
N MET A 135 -7.06 -21.61 3.44
CA MET A 135 -8.40 -21.04 3.17
C MET A 135 -8.75 -19.80 4.01
N ARG A 136 -7.76 -19.07 4.49
CA ARG A 136 -7.95 -17.82 5.24
C ARG A 136 -8.24 -16.63 4.33
N ILE A 137 -7.79 -16.72 3.08
CA ILE A 137 -8.16 -15.81 2.00
C ILE A 137 -8.56 -16.60 0.76
N GLY A 138 -9.55 -16.07 0.02
CA GLY A 138 -10.05 -16.70 -1.20
C GLY A 138 -9.09 -16.55 -2.38
N PRO A 139 -9.29 -17.36 -3.45
CA PRO A 139 -8.46 -17.31 -4.65
C PRO A 139 -8.69 -16.04 -5.51
N GLY A 140 -9.77 -15.31 -5.27
CA GLY A 140 -10.16 -14.15 -6.08
C GLY A 140 -9.27 -12.91 -5.92
N LEU A 141 -8.50 -12.82 -4.82
CA LEU A 141 -7.57 -11.71 -4.61
C LEU A 141 -6.25 -11.98 -5.35
N ARG A 142 -5.94 -11.17 -6.36
CA ARG A 142 -4.62 -11.14 -6.99
C ARG A 142 -3.69 -10.24 -6.18
N PHE A 143 -2.44 -10.63 -6.05
CA PHE A 143 -1.42 -9.90 -5.33
C PHE A 143 -0.29 -9.52 -6.26
N SER A 144 0.15 -8.26 -6.19
CA SER A 144 1.33 -7.78 -6.90
C SER A 144 2.12 -6.80 -6.05
N SER A 145 3.43 -6.72 -6.28
CA SER A 145 4.30 -5.66 -5.76
C SER A 145 4.72 -4.74 -6.91
N ARG A 146 4.64 -3.42 -6.69
CA ARG A 146 5.15 -2.44 -7.64
C ARG A 146 6.52 -1.94 -7.21
N PRO A 147 7.51 -1.88 -8.12
CA PRO A 147 8.81 -1.30 -7.82
C PRO A 147 8.64 0.12 -7.29
N ARG A 148 9.43 0.46 -6.28
CA ARG A 148 9.60 1.87 -5.91
C ARG A 148 10.09 2.62 -7.14
N PRO A 149 9.55 3.81 -7.45
CA PRO A 149 10.18 4.67 -8.45
C PRO A 149 11.63 4.87 -8.00
N ASN A 150 12.57 4.52 -8.89
CA ASN A 150 14.01 4.41 -8.61
C ASN A 150 14.52 5.59 -7.78
N HIS A 151 15.01 5.31 -6.58
CA HIS A 151 16.10 6.10 -6.05
C HIS A 151 17.30 5.82 -6.96
N PHE A 152 17.71 6.81 -7.73
CA PHE A 152 18.98 6.79 -8.42
C PHE A 152 20.05 6.47 -7.37
N SER A 153 20.59 5.26 -7.38
CA SER A 153 21.86 4.93 -6.78
C SER A 153 22.90 5.63 -7.64
N GLY A 154 23.12 6.91 -7.36
CA GLY A 154 24.28 7.61 -7.83
C GLY A 154 25.48 6.99 -7.14
N SER A 155 26.08 5.99 -7.77
CA SER A 155 27.44 5.59 -7.44
C SER A 155 28.34 6.80 -7.74
N PRO A 156 29.12 7.29 -6.77
CA PRO A 156 30.18 8.22 -7.11
C PRO A 156 31.18 7.45 -7.97
N THR A 157 31.32 7.85 -9.21
CA THR A 157 32.43 7.44 -10.06
C THR A 157 33.72 8.07 -9.51
N PRO A 158 34.84 7.34 -9.48
CA PRO A 158 36.10 7.77 -8.93
C PRO A 158 36.75 8.93 -9.68
#